data_a957fe483c81e935a142971d78133760
#
_entry.id   a957fe483c81e935a142971d78133760
#
_cell.length_a   1.000
_cell.length_b   1.000
_cell.length_c   1.000
_cell.angle_alpha   90.00
_cell.angle_beta   90.00
_cell.angle_gamma   90.00
#
_symmetry.space_group_name_H-M   'P 1'
#
loop_
_entity.id
_entity.type
_entity.pdbx_description
1 polymer ?
#
loop_
_entity_poly.entity_id
_entity_poly.type
_entity_poly.pdbx_seq_one_letter_code
_entity_poly.pdbx_strand_id
1 'polypeptide(L)'
;MSLTAFPLRAVGLTPSTLSLDQTFASQSPSLLVAQKQQSSESLCPAQLGAAIDAVINRPQVRRARWGILIEPLLLNPTNRASTINQDNALYSREAERYFIPASNAKLLTTAAALRRLGSEFRIRTSVYNAGSSSLRVVGRGDPSLTDAQLRELAQQLKRQGIRNVQQLFIDDGYFQGDAVNLTWDWEDVQSDYGASVNSLILNQNAIELTLTAQQPGQPLRVSWADAIAAKQWRIENDSLTAKAAAPTSVTVTSVLGQPVLRIKGQLAVDAEPESFGLAILEPAEYFLQHFQSVLAAEGISVVKASVVSNVGTTGEREVAAVESPPLSVLLVETNQESNNLYAESLLRTLQASAERSPDADANSDSADIGLNELKATLTELGVDPESYVLADGSGLSRQNLVSPKAIAQTLKLIAQTKEAAVYRASLPVAGISGTLRRRFNNTAAQGNLQAKTGTLTGVSALSGYLNVPSYQPLVFSIIVNQSDQSTETLRQAIDEIVLLLTRLRSC
;
A
#
# COMPACT_ATOMS: atom_id res chain seq x y z
N MET A 1 16.87 -14.08 4.17
CA MET A 1 15.48 -13.97 4.66
C MET A 1 14.55 -14.37 3.54
N SER A 2 13.59 -15.22 3.79
CA SER A 2 12.71 -15.79 2.76
C SER A 2 11.61 -14.79 2.43
N LEU A 3 11.51 -14.38 1.17
CA LEU A 3 10.38 -13.62 0.64
C LEU A 3 9.16 -14.55 0.65
N THR A 4 8.17 -14.25 1.49
CA THR A 4 6.87 -14.92 1.43
C THR A 4 6.02 -14.25 0.36
N ALA A 5 5.64 -15.03 -0.65
CA ALA A 5 4.80 -14.60 -1.75
C ALA A 5 3.40 -14.16 -1.26
N PHE A 6 2.97 -12.96 -1.67
CA PHE A 6 1.57 -12.54 -1.63
C PHE A 6 1.02 -12.55 -3.07
N PRO A 7 -0.07 -13.26 -3.35
CA PRO A 7 -0.60 -13.31 -4.71
C PRO A 7 -1.29 -12.00 -5.09
N LEU A 8 -0.85 -11.38 -6.19
CA LEU A 8 -1.61 -10.38 -6.93
C LEU A 8 -2.86 -11.06 -7.52
N ARG A 9 -4.05 -10.68 -7.07
CA ARG A 9 -5.30 -11.11 -7.71
C ARG A 9 -5.82 -10.00 -8.61
N ALA A 10 -5.88 -10.29 -9.91
CA ALA A 10 -6.68 -9.54 -10.87
C ALA A 10 -8.18 -9.67 -10.50
N VAL A 11 -8.85 -8.54 -10.27
CA VAL A 11 -10.30 -8.50 -10.02
C VAL A 11 -11.00 -8.47 -11.38
N GLY A 12 -11.40 -9.66 -11.86
CA GLY A 12 -12.38 -9.79 -12.93
C GLY A 12 -13.78 -9.90 -12.34
N LEU A 13 -14.61 -8.89 -12.54
CA LEU A 13 -16.02 -8.91 -12.19
C LEU A 13 -16.81 -9.71 -13.25
N THR A 14 -17.35 -10.88 -12.89
CA THR A 14 -18.46 -11.50 -13.62
C THR A 14 -19.57 -11.84 -12.64
N PRO A 15 -20.86 -11.58 -12.98
CA PRO A 15 -21.98 -11.89 -12.10
C PRO A 15 -22.36 -13.36 -12.17
N SER A 16 -22.42 -14.05 -11.04
CA SER A 16 -22.92 -15.42 -10.94
C SER A 16 -24.33 -15.42 -10.40
N THR A 17 -25.22 -16.01 -11.18
CA THR A 17 -26.59 -16.34 -10.84
C THR A 17 -26.63 -17.50 -9.82
N LEU A 18 -27.49 -17.37 -8.82
CA LEU A 18 -27.85 -18.39 -7.85
C LEU A 18 -28.63 -19.56 -8.50
N SER A 19 -28.24 -20.79 -8.16
CA SER A 19 -29.20 -21.89 -8.13
C SER A 19 -28.95 -22.75 -6.91
N LEU A 20 -30.03 -22.97 -6.15
CA LEU A 20 -30.17 -23.89 -5.04
C LEU A 20 -30.29 -25.32 -5.59
N ASP A 21 -29.57 -26.29 -5.02
CA ASP A 21 -30.19 -27.59 -4.77
C ASP A 21 -29.52 -28.33 -3.59
N GLN A 22 -30.36 -28.93 -2.79
CA GLN A 22 -30.08 -29.70 -1.58
C GLN A 22 -29.79 -31.17 -1.94
N THR A 23 -28.92 -31.84 -1.18
CA THR A 23 -29.25 -33.19 -0.68
C THR A 23 -28.35 -33.64 0.47
N PHE A 24 -28.94 -34.42 1.35
CA PHE A 24 -28.53 -34.86 2.68
C PHE A 24 -27.59 -36.09 2.73
N ALA A 25 -26.96 -36.20 3.91
CA ALA A 25 -26.58 -37.41 4.70
C ALA A 25 -25.14 -37.90 4.50
N SER A 26 -24.36 -38.10 5.55
CA SER A 26 -24.49 -38.95 6.71
C SER A 26 -23.33 -38.79 7.71
N GLN A 27 -23.63 -39.15 8.95
CA GLN A 27 -22.88 -39.03 10.21
C GLN A 27 -21.56 -39.83 10.31
N SER A 28 -20.55 -39.33 11.03
CA SER A 28 -20.07 -39.75 12.39
C SER A 28 -18.59 -39.43 12.60
N PRO A 29 -17.98 -39.47 13.78
CA PRO A 29 -18.37 -38.92 15.05
C PRO A 29 -17.33 -37.91 15.62
N SER A 30 -17.77 -37.13 16.56
CA SER A 30 -17.15 -36.16 17.44
C SER A 30 -15.73 -36.50 17.91
N LEU A 31 -14.79 -35.60 17.62
CA LEU A 31 -13.74 -35.25 18.54
C LEU A 31 -14.05 -33.88 19.11
N LEU A 32 -14.63 -33.83 20.29
CA LEU A 32 -14.78 -32.68 21.14
C LEU A 32 -13.40 -32.18 21.54
N VAL A 33 -12.84 -31.30 20.73
CA VAL A 33 -11.82 -30.36 21.20
C VAL A 33 -12.57 -29.32 22.02
N ALA A 34 -12.44 -29.38 23.32
CA ALA A 34 -12.92 -28.38 24.23
C ALA A 34 -12.26 -27.03 23.85
N GLN A 35 -12.96 -26.24 23.02
CA GLN A 35 -12.69 -24.82 22.93
C GLN A 35 -12.94 -24.27 24.33
N LYS A 36 -11.86 -23.87 25.02
CA LYS A 36 -11.95 -22.99 26.16
C LYS A 36 -12.74 -21.76 25.70
N GLN A 37 -14.04 -21.72 25.99
CA GLN A 37 -14.77 -20.47 26.08
C GLN A 37 -14.02 -19.64 27.13
N GLN A 38 -13.15 -18.74 26.67
CA GLN A 38 -12.69 -17.65 27.50
C GLN A 38 -13.95 -16.88 27.89
N SER A 39 -14.35 -17.04 29.15
CA SER A 39 -15.39 -16.23 29.76
C SER A 39 -15.06 -14.77 29.44
N SER A 40 -15.94 -14.12 28.69
CA SER A 40 -15.82 -12.70 28.34
C SER A 40 -16.18 -11.85 29.56
N GLU A 41 -15.35 -11.89 30.61
CA GLU A 41 -15.48 -10.94 31.69
C GLU A 41 -15.30 -9.54 31.11
N SER A 42 -16.33 -8.72 31.29
CA SER A 42 -16.29 -7.30 30.91
C SER A 42 -15.21 -6.60 31.70
N LEU A 43 -14.57 -5.60 31.09
CA LEU A 43 -13.41 -4.89 31.65
C LEU A 43 -13.79 -3.44 31.93
N CYS A 44 -13.51 -2.97 33.16
CA CYS A 44 -13.63 -1.55 33.48
C CYS A 44 -12.40 -0.77 32.96
N PRO A 45 -12.54 0.50 32.57
CA PRO A 45 -11.39 1.33 32.14
C PRO A 45 -10.21 1.31 33.10
N ALA A 46 -10.46 1.35 34.40
CA ALA A 46 -9.42 1.30 35.43
C ALA A 46 -8.57 0.00 35.44
N GLN A 47 -9.11 -1.09 34.87
CA GLN A 47 -8.43 -2.39 34.80
C GLN A 47 -7.64 -2.56 33.48
N LEU A 48 -7.89 -1.71 32.48
CA LEU A 48 -7.32 -1.85 31.16
C LEU A 48 -5.79 -1.80 31.16
N GLY A 49 -5.21 -0.85 31.88
CA GLY A 49 -3.76 -0.68 31.97
C GLY A 49 -3.05 -1.95 32.44
N ALA A 50 -3.50 -2.53 33.55
CA ALA A 50 -2.93 -3.77 34.06
C ALA A 50 -3.10 -4.96 33.10
N ALA A 51 -4.21 -5.03 32.38
CA ALA A 51 -4.46 -6.09 31.41
C ALA A 51 -3.53 -5.96 30.18
N ILE A 52 -3.30 -4.75 29.66
CA ILE A 52 -2.36 -4.50 28.58
C ILE A 52 -0.93 -4.79 29.04
N ASP A 53 -0.55 -4.31 30.22
CA ASP A 53 0.79 -4.55 30.79
C ASP A 53 1.07 -6.05 30.95
N ALA A 54 0.08 -6.85 31.31
CA ALA A 54 0.21 -8.31 31.36
C ALA A 54 0.52 -8.94 29.98
N VAL A 55 0.02 -8.39 28.89
CA VAL A 55 0.32 -8.85 27.50
C VAL A 55 1.75 -8.47 27.12
N ILE A 56 2.11 -7.19 27.24
CA ILE A 56 3.39 -6.68 26.73
C ILE A 56 4.60 -7.07 27.59
N ASN A 57 4.39 -7.50 28.83
CA ASN A 57 5.46 -7.99 29.74
C ASN A 57 5.69 -9.51 29.64
N ARG A 58 5.04 -10.22 28.75
CA ARG A 58 5.30 -11.66 28.53
C ARG A 58 6.72 -11.91 28.05
N PRO A 59 7.34 -13.05 28.42
CA PRO A 59 8.73 -13.35 28.06
C PRO A 59 9.04 -13.19 26.57
N GLN A 60 8.10 -13.52 25.69
CA GLN A 60 8.26 -13.47 24.24
C GLN A 60 8.34 -12.04 23.69
N VAL A 61 7.63 -11.07 24.28
CA VAL A 61 7.47 -9.72 23.69
C VAL A 61 7.97 -8.59 24.60
N ARG A 62 8.37 -8.88 25.85
CA ARG A 62 8.80 -7.86 26.83
C ARG A 62 10.08 -7.10 26.46
N ARG A 63 10.92 -7.67 25.55
CA ARG A 63 12.14 -7.03 25.08
C ARG A 63 11.91 -6.06 23.94
N ALA A 64 10.76 -6.17 23.25
CA ALA A 64 10.37 -5.24 22.22
C ALA A 64 9.99 -3.88 22.85
N ARG A 65 10.17 -2.82 22.08
CA ARG A 65 9.75 -1.49 22.44
C ARG A 65 8.30 -1.27 22.01
N TRP A 66 7.45 -0.85 22.94
CA TRP A 66 6.01 -0.66 22.73
C TRP A 66 5.62 0.80 22.85
N GLY A 67 5.05 1.36 21.76
CA GLY A 67 4.38 2.65 21.74
C GLY A 67 2.88 2.44 21.62
N ILE A 68 2.10 2.89 22.60
CA ILE A 68 0.65 2.66 22.64
C ILE A 68 -0.06 3.92 23.11
N LEU A 69 -1.10 4.31 22.37
CA LEU A 69 -2.08 5.30 22.80
C LEU A 69 -3.49 4.80 22.49
N ILE A 70 -4.37 4.84 23.48
CA ILE A 70 -5.78 4.44 23.36
C ILE A 70 -6.63 5.54 23.96
N GLU A 71 -7.51 6.14 23.17
CA GLU A 71 -8.36 7.24 23.58
C GLU A 71 -9.82 7.03 23.14
N PRO A 72 -10.79 7.62 23.87
CA PRO A 72 -12.14 7.78 23.36
C PRO A 72 -12.19 8.63 22.08
N LEU A 73 -12.97 8.21 21.10
CA LEU A 73 -13.26 9.00 19.92
C LEU A 73 -14.45 9.92 20.18
N LEU A 74 -14.17 11.12 20.71
CA LEU A 74 -15.22 12.12 20.95
C LEU A 74 -15.53 12.86 19.65
N LEU A 75 -16.76 12.71 19.13
CA LEU A 75 -17.21 13.32 17.87
C LEU A 75 -17.92 14.66 18.06
N ASN A 76 -17.93 15.25 19.26
CA ASN A 76 -18.64 16.50 19.54
C ASN A 76 -17.89 17.74 19.04
N PRO A 77 -18.42 18.50 18.06
CA PRO A 77 -17.78 19.69 17.51
C PRO A 77 -17.78 20.91 18.44
N THR A 78 -18.49 20.88 19.57
CA THR A 78 -18.63 22.03 20.47
C THR A 78 -17.38 22.31 21.32
N ASN A 79 -16.39 21.43 21.37
CA ASN A 79 -15.15 21.63 22.12
C ASN A 79 -13.91 21.77 21.22
N ARG A 80 -13.95 22.65 20.21
CA ARG A 80 -12.79 23.00 19.37
C ARG A 80 -11.59 23.61 20.11
N ALA A 81 -11.72 23.93 21.38
CA ALA A 81 -10.70 24.60 22.19
C ALA A 81 -10.17 23.73 23.36
N SER A 82 -10.65 22.52 23.56
CA SER A 82 -10.01 21.66 24.56
C SER A 82 -8.77 21.05 23.95
N THR A 83 -7.62 21.65 24.31
CA THR A 83 -6.31 20.99 24.31
C THR A 83 -6.49 19.49 24.45
N ILE A 84 -5.80 18.74 23.58
CA ILE A 84 -5.65 17.28 23.70
C ILE A 84 -4.95 17.05 25.06
N ASN A 85 -5.74 17.00 26.11
CA ASN A 85 -5.23 16.72 27.43
C ASN A 85 -4.90 15.22 27.47
N GLN A 86 -3.68 14.88 27.85
CA GLN A 86 -3.26 13.50 28.17
C GLN A 86 -4.16 12.83 29.22
N ASP A 87 -4.96 13.62 29.94
CA ASP A 87 -5.87 13.20 31.00
C ASP A 87 -7.06 12.33 30.54
N ASN A 88 -7.31 12.22 29.22
CA ASN A 88 -8.43 11.43 28.68
C ASN A 88 -7.98 10.07 28.07
N ALA A 89 -6.71 9.73 28.07
CA ALA A 89 -6.24 8.46 27.56
C ALA A 89 -6.66 7.32 28.48
N LEU A 90 -7.25 6.26 27.90
CA LEU A 90 -7.52 5.01 28.63
C LEU A 90 -6.23 4.23 28.90
N TYR A 91 -5.26 4.37 28.01
CA TYR A 91 -3.92 3.83 28.19
C TYR A 91 -2.91 4.62 27.32
N SER A 92 -1.76 4.92 27.91
CA SER A 92 -0.66 5.62 27.24
C SER A 92 0.68 5.01 27.67
N ARG A 93 1.47 4.56 26.68
CA ARG A 93 2.83 4.06 26.89
C ARG A 93 3.73 4.57 25.78
N GLU A 94 4.76 5.31 26.13
CA GLU A 94 5.70 5.96 25.19
C GLU A 94 4.99 6.64 24.00
N ALA A 95 3.78 7.18 24.22
CA ALA A 95 2.91 7.67 23.17
C ALA A 95 3.47 8.90 22.40
N GLU A 96 4.39 9.64 23.02
CA GLU A 96 5.07 10.81 22.43
C GLU A 96 6.47 10.48 21.89
N ARG A 97 6.94 9.24 22.07
CA ARG A 97 8.24 8.82 21.54
C ARG A 97 8.14 8.39 20.10
N TYR A 98 9.21 8.56 19.36
CA TYR A 98 9.31 8.13 17.96
C TYR A 98 9.48 6.62 17.84
N PHE A 99 8.77 6.08 16.85
CA PHE A 99 8.82 4.70 16.41
C PHE A 99 8.89 4.66 14.89
N ILE A 100 9.46 3.61 14.33
CA ILE A 100 9.32 3.26 12.91
C ILE A 100 7.87 2.77 12.71
N PRO A 101 7.04 3.49 11.93
CA PRO A 101 5.61 3.21 11.84
C PRO A 101 5.26 2.05 10.89
N ALA A 102 6.20 1.66 10.02
CA ALA A 102 5.92 0.88 8.84
C ALA A 102 4.72 1.49 8.07
N SER A 103 3.88 0.69 7.41
CA SER A 103 2.74 1.20 6.63
C SER A 103 1.68 1.99 7.41
N ASN A 104 1.84 2.19 8.73
CA ASN A 104 0.99 3.15 9.46
C ASN A 104 1.31 4.61 9.08
N ALA A 105 2.47 4.89 8.45
CA ALA A 105 2.76 6.19 7.83
C ALA A 105 1.69 6.57 6.78
N LYS A 106 1.12 5.58 6.06
CA LYS A 106 0.04 5.80 5.09
C LYS A 106 -1.19 6.50 5.68
N LEU A 107 -1.41 6.38 6.99
CA LEU A 107 -2.50 7.09 7.65
C LEU A 107 -2.30 8.61 7.58
N LEU A 108 -1.06 9.08 7.69
CA LEU A 108 -0.72 10.49 7.56
C LEU A 108 -0.80 10.94 6.09
N THR A 109 -0.21 10.17 5.18
CA THR A 109 -0.18 10.44 3.74
C THR A 109 -1.59 10.52 3.15
N THR A 110 -2.43 9.54 3.47
CA THR A 110 -3.80 9.48 2.93
C THR A 110 -4.72 10.53 3.55
N ALA A 111 -4.51 10.89 4.82
CA ALA A 111 -5.24 12.00 5.45
C ALA A 111 -4.88 13.34 4.77
N ALA A 112 -3.60 13.61 4.55
CA ALA A 112 -3.13 14.81 3.88
C ALA A 112 -3.64 14.88 2.42
N ALA A 113 -3.51 13.78 1.65
CA ALA A 113 -3.98 13.72 0.27
C ALA A 113 -5.49 13.97 0.17
N LEU A 114 -6.30 13.30 1.01
CA LEU A 114 -7.74 13.48 1.02
C LEU A 114 -8.15 14.91 1.41
N ARG A 115 -7.47 15.46 2.40
CA ARG A 115 -7.75 16.82 2.88
C ARG A 115 -7.39 17.89 1.86
N ARG A 116 -6.27 17.72 1.14
CA ARG A 116 -5.73 18.73 0.21
C ARG A 116 -6.36 18.63 -1.17
N LEU A 117 -6.52 17.43 -1.69
CA LEU A 117 -7.00 17.20 -3.06
C LEU A 117 -8.53 17.00 -3.15
N GLY A 118 -9.16 16.50 -2.08
CA GLY A 118 -10.59 16.16 -2.07
C GLY A 118 -10.89 14.76 -2.65
N SER A 119 -12.04 14.18 -2.28
CA SER A 119 -12.43 12.80 -2.61
C SER A 119 -12.58 12.51 -4.11
N GLU A 120 -12.96 13.54 -4.89
CA GLU A 120 -13.27 13.43 -6.32
C GLU A 120 -12.08 13.73 -7.23
N PHE A 121 -10.94 14.11 -6.65
CA PHE A 121 -9.72 14.36 -7.42
C PHE A 121 -9.33 13.13 -8.25
N ARG A 122 -8.87 13.38 -9.48
CA ARG A 122 -8.41 12.36 -10.44
C ARG A 122 -7.07 12.72 -11.02
N ILE A 123 -6.24 11.73 -11.22
CA ILE A 123 -4.95 11.89 -11.90
C ILE A 123 -5.17 11.67 -13.39
N ARG A 124 -4.70 12.62 -14.22
CA ARG A 124 -4.94 12.60 -15.66
C ARG A 124 -3.67 12.26 -16.45
N THR A 125 -3.78 11.29 -17.35
CA THR A 125 -2.75 10.98 -18.36
C THR A 125 -3.23 11.50 -19.70
N SER A 126 -2.43 12.34 -20.37
CA SER A 126 -2.80 13.10 -21.55
C SER A 126 -1.89 12.80 -22.73
N VAL A 127 -2.46 12.83 -23.94
CA VAL A 127 -1.69 12.80 -25.20
C VAL A 127 -1.89 14.14 -25.89
N TYR A 128 -0.81 14.81 -26.21
CA TYR A 128 -0.78 16.10 -26.89
C TYR A 128 -0.28 15.97 -28.31
N ASN A 129 -0.82 16.81 -29.20
CA ASN A 129 -0.27 17.02 -30.53
C ASN A 129 0.90 18.00 -30.42
N ALA A 130 2.12 17.48 -30.58
CA ALA A 130 3.37 18.24 -30.50
C ALA A 130 3.82 18.81 -31.88
N GLY A 131 2.90 18.88 -32.85
CA GLY A 131 3.18 19.39 -34.21
C GLY A 131 3.84 18.34 -35.11
N SER A 132 3.91 18.64 -36.43
CA SER A 132 4.64 17.83 -37.44
C SER A 132 4.39 16.30 -37.35
N SER A 133 3.13 15.88 -37.14
CA SER A 133 2.76 14.48 -36.91
C SER A 133 3.43 13.82 -35.72
N SER A 134 3.76 14.63 -34.70
CA SER A 134 4.35 14.17 -33.43
C SER A 134 3.31 14.14 -32.33
N LEU A 135 3.42 13.16 -31.45
CA LEU A 135 2.61 13.05 -30.23
C LEU A 135 3.51 13.05 -29.00
N ARG A 136 3.01 13.67 -27.94
CA ARG A 136 3.63 13.63 -26.60
C ARG A 136 2.63 13.06 -25.60
N VAL A 137 3.01 12.01 -24.88
CA VAL A 137 2.25 11.44 -23.77
C VAL A 137 2.83 11.99 -22.47
N VAL A 138 1.98 12.60 -21.66
CA VAL A 138 2.35 13.16 -20.35
C VAL A 138 1.60 12.43 -19.26
N GLY A 139 2.32 11.70 -18.40
CA GLY A 139 1.80 11.12 -17.19
C GLY A 139 1.88 12.09 -16.02
N ARG A 140 1.05 11.87 -15.01
CA ARG A 140 1.08 12.61 -13.73
C ARG A 140 1.08 11.68 -12.53
N GLY A 141 1.60 10.46 -12.75
CA GLY A 141 1.76 9.48 -11.67
C GLY A 141 0.48 8.72 -11.32
N ASP A 142 -0.40 8.41 -12.28
CA ASP A 142 -1.56 7.56 -12.01
C ASP A 142 -1.14 6.11 -11.71
N PRO A 143 -1.22 5.65 -10.44
CA PRO A 143 -0.78 4.31 -10.09
C PRO A 143 -1.77 3.22 -10.54
N SER A 144 -2.96 3.61 -11.00
CA SER A 144 -4.03 2.71 -11.42
C SER A 144 -4.05 2.46 -12.93
N LEU A 145 -3.14 3.10 -13.69
CA LEU A 145 -3.09 3.00 -15.14
C LEU A 145 -2.70 1.59 -15.59
N THR A 146 -3.47 1.05 -16.54
CA THR A 146 -3.28 -0.31 -17.08
C THR A 146 -3.29 -0.30 -18.60
N ASP A 147 -2.98 -1.44 -19.23
CA ASP A 147 -3.08 -1.63 -20.69
C ASP A 147 -4.48 -1.31 -21.25
N ALA A 148 -5.53 -1.42 -20.43
CA ALA A 148 -6.88 -1.07 -20.85
C ALA A 148 -7.01 0.43 -21.16
N GLN A 149 -6.47 1.30 -20.30
CA GLN A 149 -6.47 2.74 -20.52
C GLN A 149 -5.50 3.15 -21.64
N LEU A 150 -4.37 2.44 -21.84
CA LEU A 150 -3.52 2.65 -23.02
C LEU A 150 -4.28 2.37 -24.31
N ARG A 151 -5.07 1.30 -24.34
CA ARG A 151 -5.94 0.99 -25.50
C ARG A 151 -6.99 2.06 -25.71
N GLU A 152 -7.59 2.57 -24.65
CA GLU A 152 -8.55 3.68 -24.75
C GLU A 152 -7.91 4.93 -25.35
N LEU A 153 -6.69 5.32 -24.91
CA LEU A 153 -5.93 6.42 -25.53
C LEU A 153 -5.72 6.19 -27.03
N ALA A 154 -5.25 5.00 -27.42
CA ALA A 154 -5.03 4.66 -28.84
C ALA A 154 -6.32 4.72 -29.65
N GLN A 155 -7.45 4.28 -29.11
CA GLN A 155 -8.74 4.37 -29.75
C GLN A 155 -9.24 5.82 -29.90
N GLN A 156 -8.97 6.68 -28.90
CA GLN A 156 -9.26 8.11 -29.00
C GLN A 156 -8.45 8.75 -30.14
N LEU A 157 -7.15 8.45 -30.25
CA LEU A 157 -6.29 8.91 -31.35
C LEU A 157 -6.81 8.42 -32.70
N LYS A 158 -7.21 7.14 -32.80
CA LYS A 158 -7.78 6.54 -33.99
C LYS A 158 -9.07 7.22 -34.44
N ARG A 159 -9.96 7.58 -33.51
CA ARG A 159 -11.20 8.33 -33.80
C ARG A 159 -10.93 9.73 -34.33
N GLN A 160 -9.81 10.35 -33.95
CA GLN A 160 -9.36 11.63 -34.52
C GLN A 160 -8.66 11.51 -35.90
N GLY A 161 -8.62 10.32 -36.46
CA GLY A 161 -8.01 10.09 -37.79
C GLY A 161 -6.49 9.93 -37.76
N ILE A 162 -5.86 9.88 -36.57
CA ILE A 162 -4.42 9.67 -36.46
C ILE A 162 -4.11 8.21 -36.81
N ARG A 163 -3.25 8.01 -37.84
CA ARG A 163 -2.84 6.69 -38.34
C ARG A 163 -1.33 6.53 -38.42
N ASN A 164 -0.60 7.63 -38.57
CA ASN A 164 0.85 7.64 -38.67
C ASN A 164 1.42 8.70 -37.76
N VAL A 165 2.34 8.30 -36.87
CA VAL A 165 3.05 9.15 -35.95
C VAL A 165 4.53 9.12 -36.30
N GLN A 166 5.09 10.28 -36.67
CA GLN A 166 6.49 10.38 -37.04
C GLN A 166 7.38 10.32 -35.79
N GLN A 167 6.95 10.98 -34.72
CA GLN A 167 7.69 10.97 -33.46
C GLN A 167 6.69 10.82 -32.29
N LEU A 168 6.92 9.83 -31.45
CA LEU A 168 6.22 9.64 -30.20
C LEU A 168 7.17 9.98 -29.04
N PHE A 169 6.80 10.98 -28.25
CA PHE A 169 7.50 11.34 -27.01
C PHE A 169 6.74 10.79 -25.81
N ILE A 170 7.42 10.07 -24.95
CA ILE A 170 6.93 9.61 -23.66
C ILE A 170 7.56 10.52 -22.60
N ASP A 171 6.78 11.46 -22.09
CA ASP A 171 7.26 12.51 -21.19
C ASP A 171 7.09 12.08 -19.73
N ASP A 172 8.20 11.68 -19.12
CA ASP A 172 8.30 11.23 -17.72
C ASP A 172 8.77 12.35 -16.77
N GLY A 173 8.68 13.61 -17.21
CA GLY A 173 9.23 14.76 -16.49
C GLY A 173 8.26 15.47 -15.54
N TYR A 174 7.04 14.98 -15.29
CA TYR A 174 6.10 15.63 -14.37
C TYR A 174 6.54 15.50 -12.91
N PHE A 175 6.94 14.31 -12.48
CA PHE A 175 7.63 14.12 -11.22
C PHE A 175 9.13 14.34 -11.43
N GLN A 176 9.72 15.18 -10.60
CA GLN A 176 11.15 15.48 -10.58
C GLN A 176 11.83 14.71 -9.46
N GLY A 177 13.14 14.50 -9.58
CA GLY A 177 13.95 13.77 -8.61
C GLY A 177 13.99 12.26 -8.87
N ASP A 178 14.47 11.52 -7.88
CA ASP A 178 14.68 10.08 -8.00
C ASP A 178 13.36 9.30 -7.97
N ALA A 179 13.17 8.39 -8.92
CA ALA A 179 11.99 7.52 -8.97
C ALA A 179 11.97 6.49 -7.82
N VAL A 180 13.13 6.15 -7.27
CA VAL A 180 13.31 5.27 -6.10
C VAL A 180 13.70 6.13 -4.91
N ASN A 181 13.06 5.95 -3.76
CA ASN A 181 13.45 6.66 -2.56
C ASN A 181 14.78 6.13 -2.02
N LEU A 182 15.79 7.00 -1.89
CA LEU A 182 17.15 6.64 -1.48
C LEU A 182 17.27 6.15 -0.03
N THR A 183 16.21 6.26 0.76
CA THR A 183 16.16 5.79 2.16
C THR A 183 15.59 4.37 2.31
N TRP A 184 15.19 3.74 1.18
CA TRP A 184 14.71 2.36 1.18
C TRP A 184 15.88 1.38 1.28
N ASP A 185 15.63 0.24 1.90
CA ASP A 185 16.61 -0.84 1.95
C ASP A 185 16.79 -1.41 0.53
N TRP A 186 18.04 -1.64 0.12
CA TRP A 186 18.36 -2.10 -1.24
C TRP A 186 17.68 -3.43 -1.61
N GLU A 187 17.33 -4.24 -0.61
CA GLU A 187 16.62 -5.51 -0.80
C GLU A 187 15.15 -5.30 -1.21
N ASP A 188 14.58 -4.13 -0.91
CA ASP A 188 13.18 -3.81 -1.18
C ASP A 188 12.96 -3.29 -2.60
N VAL A 189 13.93 -2.54 -3.16
CA VAL A 189 13.74 -1.80 -4.42
C VAL A 189 13.56 -2.65 -5.66
N GLN A 190 13.79 -3.96 -5.58
CA GLN A 190 13.55 -4.87 -6.69
C GLN A 190 12.30 -5.74 -6.51
N SER A 191 11.63 -5.62 -5.38
CA SER A 191 10.34 -6.23 -5.12
C SER A 191 9.20 -5.33 -5.63
N ASP A 192 8.06 -5.91 -5.94
CA ASP A 192 6.86 -5.17 -6.37
C ASP A 192 6.44 -4.08 -5.39
N TYR A 193 6.57 -4.32 -4.08
CA TYR A 193 6.27 -3.35 -3.05
C TYR A 193 7.29 -2.20 -2.92
N GLY A 194 8.45 -2.31 -3.56
CA GLY A 194 9.49 -1.28 -3.68
C GLY A 194 9.60 -0.70 -5.09
N ALA A 195 8.57 -0.89 -5.93
CA ALA A 195 8.55 -0.39 -7.29
C ALA A 195 8.78 1.13 -7.35
N SER A 196 9.55 1.55 -8.36
CA SER A 196 9.86 2.96 -8.61
C SER A 196 8.61 3.77 -8.96
N VAL A 197 8.60 5.06 -8.57
CA VAL A 197 7.49 5.98 -8.74
C VAL A 197 7.86 7.08 -9.71
N ASN A 198 7.47 6.91 -10.96
CA ASN A 198 7.69 7.87 -12.03
C ASN A 198 6.38 8.54 -12.47
N SER A 199 6.43 9.42 -13.45
CA SER A 199 5.24 10.13 -13.95
C SER A 199 4.30 9.23 -14.78
N LEU A 200 4.84 8.18 -15.39
CA LEU A 200 4.14 7.26 -16.29
C LEU A 200 4.12 5.83 -15.73
N ILE A 201 3.43 5.66 -14.62
CA ILE A 201 3.23 4.34 -14.00
C ILE A 201 2.31 3.51 -14.89
N LEU A 202 2.68 2.26 -15.16
CA LEU A 202 1.86 1.30 -15.90
C LEU A 202 1.86 -0.05 -15.17
N ASN A 203 0.66 -0.64 -14.98
CA ASN A 203 0.50 -1.93 -14.30
C ASN A 203 1.24 -1.95 -12.95
N GLN A 204 1.17 -0.84 -12.21
CA GLN A 204 1.84 -0.62 -10.91
C GLN A 204 3.38 -0.72 -10.97
N ASN A 205 4.00 -0.58 -12.13
CA ASN A 205 5.44 -0.77 -12.34
C ASN A 205 5.96 -2.09 -11.73
N ALA A 206 5.14 -3.13 -11.80
CA ALA A 206 5.43 -4.44 -11.22
C ALA A 206 5.06 -5.57 -12.17
N ILE A 207 5.76 -6.70 -12.03
CA ILE A 207 5.53 -7.91 -12.83
C ILE A 207 5.58 -9.13 -11.94
N GLU A 208 4.76 -10.13 -12.27
CA GLU A 208 4.81 -11.45 -11.65
C GLU A 208 5.75 -12.40 -12.42
N LEU A 209 6.65 -13.05 -11.67
CA LEU A 209 7.45 -14.19 -12.09
C LEU A 209 6.91 -15.43 -11.39
N THR A 210 6.57 -16.48 -12.16
CA THR A 210 6.08 -17.75 -11.61
C THR A 210 7.09 -18.86 -11.83
N LEU A 211 7.39 -19.62 -10.77
CA LEU A 211 8.24 -20.80 -10.78
C LEU A 211 7.37 -22.05 -10.71
N THR A 212 7.56 -22.97 -11.65
CA THR A 212 6.79 -24.21 -11.74
C THR A 212 7.76 -25.41 -11.73
N ALA A 213 7.45 -26.41 -10.94
CA ALA A 213 8.17 -27.67 -10.95
C ALA A 213 8.08 -28.37 -12.33
N GLN A 214 9.16 -29.06 -12.70
CA GLN A 214 9.24 -29.87 -13.92
C GLN A 214 9.42 -31.35 -13.54
N GLN A 215 10.28 -32.08 -14.25
CA GLN A 215 10.65 -33.44 -13.85
C GLN A 215 11.71 -33.40 -12.72
N PRO A 216 11.66 -34.30 -11.75
CA PRO A 216 12.67 -34.38 -10.70
C PRO A 216 14.09 -34.35 -11.25
N GLY A 217 14.94 -33.49 -10.71
CA GLY A 217 16.30 -33.26 -11.16
C GLY A 217 16.47 -32.15 -12.20
N GLN A 218 15.39 -31.61 -12.76
CA GLN A 218 15.46 -30.48 -13.67
C GLN A 218 15.34 -29.15 -12.90
N PRO A 219 15.89 -28.02 -13.42
CA PRO A 219 15.63 -26.70 -12.91
C PRO A 219 14.13 -26.38 -12.92
N LEU A 220 13.68 -25.44 -12.09
CA LEU A 220 12.32 -24.94 -12.15
C LEU A 220 12.10 -24.17 -13.46
N ARG A 221 10.91 -24.30 -14.04
CA ARG A 221 10.51 -23.49 -15.19
C ARG A 221 10.12 -22.08 -14.72
N VAL A 222 10.73 -21.08 -15.36
CA VAL A 222 10.43 -19.66 -15.13
C VAL A 222 9.41 -19.21 -16.15
N SER A 223 8.33 -18.59 -15.69
CA SER A 223 7.30 -17.97 -16.53
C SER A 223 7.07 -16.53 -16.07
N TRP A 224 6.83 -15.65 -17.01
CA TRP A 224 6.57 -14.23 -16.76
C TRP A 224 5.15 -13.87 -17.16
N ALA A 225 4.49 -13.04 -16.37
CA ALA A 225 3.17 -12.52 -16.73
C ALA A 225 3.21 -11.57 -17.94
N ASP A 226 4.36 -10.93 -18.17
CA ASP A 226 4.57 -9.98 -19.27
C ASP A 226 5.94 -10.19 -19.96
N ALA A 227 5.89 -10.43 -21.26
CA ALA A 227 7.08 -10.66 -22.09
C ALA A 227 7.91 -9.39 -22.36
N ILE A 228 7.33 -8.19 -22.26
CA ILE A 228 8.05 -6.92 -22.41
C ILE A 228 8.92 -6.70 -21.18
N ALA A 229 8.32 -6.77 -19.99
CA ALA A 229 9.04 -6.63 -18.74
C ALA A 229 10.12 -7.71 -18.54
N ALA A 230 9.85 -8.93 -18.97
CA ALA A 230 10.80 -10.04 -18.88
C ALA A 230 12.16 -9.75 -19.54
N LYS A 231 12.18 -8.92 -20.60
CA LYS A 231 13.40 -8.56 -21.32
C LYS A 231 14.35 -7.67 -20.50
N GLN A 232 13.87 -7.05 -19.46
CA GLN A 232 14.69 -6.22 -18.57
C GLN A 232 15.56 -7.06 -17.61
N TRP A 233 15.25 -8.37 -17.47
CA TRP A 233 15.88 -9.24 -16.51
C TRP A 233 16.69 -10.37 -17.16
N ARG A 234 17.89 -10.62 -16.65
CA ARG A 234 18.67 -11.83 -16.89
C ARG A 234 18.45 -12.81 -15.74
N ILE A 235 18.22 -14.08 -16.04
CA ILE A 235 17.98 -15.13 -15.06
C ILE A 235 19.22 -16.01 -14.89
N GLU A 236 19.68 -16.18 -13.65
CA GLU A 236 20.61 -17.23 -13.23
C GLU A 236 19.81 -18.26 -12.41
N ASN A 237 19.50 -19.42 -13.00
CA ASN A 237 18.59 -20.40 -12.42
C ASN A 237 19.36 -21.64 -11.95
N ASP A 238 19.67 -21.68 -10.67
CA ASP A 238 20.30 -22.81 -9.94
C ASP A 238 19.28 -23.60 -9.10
N SER A 239 17.98 -23.46 -9.41
CA SER A 239 16.92 -24.17 -8.70
C SER A 239 16.77 -25.62 -9.15
N LEU A 240 16.06 -26.42 -8.35
CA LEU A 240 15.85 -27.85 -8.61
C LEU A 240 14.39 -28.23 -8.40
N THR A 241 13.84 -29.04 -9.31
CA THR A 241 12.62 -29.80 -9.06
C THR A 241 12.95 -31.00 -8.20
N ALA A 242 12.44 -31.04 -6.98
CA ALA A 242 12.64 -32.12 -6.04
C ALA A 242 11.57 -33.20 -6.21
N LYS A 243 11.79 -34.39 -5.56
CA LYS A 243 10.78 -35.43 -5.49
C LYS A 243 9.53 -34.99 -4.78
N ALA A 244 8.41 -35.69 -4.98
CA ALA A 244 7.15 -35.45 -4.30
C ALA A 244 7.32 -35.36 -2.78
N ALA A 245 6.54 -34.47 -2.15
CA ALA A 245 6.55 -34.16 -0.72
C ALA A 245 7.90 -33.67 -0.15
N ALA A 246 8.87 -33.28 -0.98
CA ALA A 246 10.06 -32.60 -0.51
C ALA A 246 9.74 -31.20 0.02
N PRO A 247 10.45 -30.67 1.05
CA PRO A 247 10.24 -29.33 1.54
C PRO A 247 10.52 -28.28 0.47
N THR A 248 9.63 -27.31 0.33
CA THR A 248 9.84 -26.12 -0.51
C THR A 248 10.86 -25.19 0.16
N SER A 249 11.85 -24.74 -0.62
CA SER A 249 12.89 -23.81 -0.16
C SER A 249 13.35 -22.86 -1.26
N VAL A 250 12.44 -22.44 -2.13
CA VAL A 250 12.75 -21.54 -3.26
C VAL A 250 13.03 -20.12 -2.77
N THR A 251 14.06 -19.51 -3.34
CA THR A 251 14.38 -18.09 -3.17
C THR A 251 14.66 -17.45 -4.52
N VAL A 252 14.13 -16.25 -4.73
CA VAL A 252 14.45 -15.35 -5.83
C VAL A 252 15.13 -14.13 -5.23
N THR A 253 16.35 -13.84 -5.64
CA THR A 253 17.13 -12.71 -5.16
C THR A 253 17.72 -11.95 -6.33
N SER A 254 17.83 -10.66 -6.20
CA SER A 254 18.48 -9.82 -7.19
C SER A 254 19.97 -9.65 -6.90
N VAL A 255 20.71 -9.23 -7.90
CA VAL A 255 22.12 -8.84 -7.78
C VAL A 255 22.19 -7.32 -7.75
N LEU A 256 22.70 -6.76 -6.66
CA LEU A 256 22.79 -5.32 -6.47
C LEU A 256 23.48 -4.65 -7.67
N GLY A 257 22.82 -3.61 -8.23
CA GLY A 257 23.32 -2.85 -9.36
C GLY A 257 23.34 -3.58 -10.71
N GLN A 258 22.70 -4.74 -10.82
CA GLN A 258 22.60 -5.52 -12.06
C GLN A 258 21.16 -5.99 -12.31
N PRO A 259 20.72 -6.06 -13.57
CA PRO A 259 19.40 -6.60 -13.94
C PRO A 259 19.41 -8.14 -13.91
N VAL A 260 19.86 -8.73 -12.81
CA VAL A 260 20.06 -10.18 -12.68
C VAL A 260 19.26 -10.72 -11.51
N LEU A 261 18.45 -11.73 -11.78
CA LEU A 261 17.76 -12.53 -10.77
C LEU A 261 18.43 -13.88 -10.61
N ARG A 262 18.72 -14.25 -9.38
CA ARG A 262 19.20 -15.58 -8.99
C ARG A 262 18.08 -16.37 -8.37
N ILE A 263 17.79 -17.52 -8.94
CA ILE A 263 16.80 -18.47 -8.46
C ILE A 263 17.52 -19.65 -7.86
N LYS A 264 17.31 -19.93 -6.58
CA LYS A 264 17.96 -21.04 -5.85
C LYS A 264 16.95 -21.82 -5.03
N GLY A 265 17.37 -23.01 -4.60
CA GLY A 265 16.56 -23.88 -3.76
C GLY A 265 15.76 -24.89 -4.57
N GLN A 266 14.65 -25.36 -4.03
CA GLN A 266 13.87 -26.44 -4.63
C GLN A 266 12.36 -26.29 -4.43
N LEU A 267 11.61 -26.88 -5.38
CA LEU A 267 10.16 -27.02 -5.32
C LEU A 267 9.82 -28.48 -5.62
N ALA A 268 8.96 -29.10 -4.81
CA ALA A 268 8.54 -30.50 -5.04
C ALA A 268 7.75 -30.60 -6.35
N VAL A 269 7.84 -31.74 -7.03
CA VAL A 269 7.15 -31.97 -8.30
C VAL A 269 5.63 -31.90 -8.19
N ASP A 270 5.08 -32.12 -7.00
CA ASP A 270 3.65 -32.07 -6.66
C ASP A 270 3.26 -30.77 -5.94
N ALA A 271 4.17 -29.80 -5.80
CA ALA A 271 3.87 -28.52 -5.20
C ALA A 271 3.18 -27.57 -6.18
N GLU A 272 2.35 -26.68 -5.64
CA GLU A 272 1.77 -25.58 -6.41
C GLU A 272 2.88 -24.64 -6.91
N PRO A 273 2.66 -23.95 -8.04
CA PRO A 273 3.59 -22.92 -8.51
C PRO A 273 3.80 -21.81 -7.48
N GLU A 274 5.03 -21.31 -7.39
CA GLU A 274 5.40 -20.18 -6.54
C GLU A 274 5.51 -18.91 -7.37
N SER A 275 4.83 -17.84 -6.95
CA SER A 275 4.84 -16.53 -7.62
C SER A 275 5.60 -15.49 -6.81
N PHE A 276 6.34 -14.63 -7.52
CA PHE A 276 7.15 -13.54 -6.97
C PHE A 276 6.84 -12.24 -7.70
N GLY A 277 6.49 -11.19 -6.94
CA GLY A 277 6.32 -9.84 -7.46
C GLY A 277 7.67 -9.13 -7.57
N LEU A 278 7.96 -8.55 -8.72
CA LEU A 278 9.21 -7.84 -9.01
C LEU A 278 8.90 -6.44 -9.55
N ALA A 279 9.73 -5.46 -9.20
CA ALA A 279 9.67 -4.13 -9.77
C ALA A 279 10.12 -4.13 -11.24
N ILE A 280 9.52 -3.26 -12.05
CA ILE A 280 10.03 -2.88 -13.37
C ILE A 280 11.26 -2.00 -13.18
N LEU A 281 12.36 -2.34 -13.86
CA LEU A 281 13.63 -1.62 -13.72
C LEU A 281 13.60 -0.26 -14.43
N GLU A 282 13.04 -0.23 -15.64
CA GLU A 282 12.98 0.95 -16.51
C GLU A 282 11.51 1.27 -16.85
N PRO A 283 10.74 1.89 -15.92
CA PRO A 283 9.29 2.03 -16.06
C PRO A 283 8.87 2.91 -17.25
N ALA A 284 9.60 3.98 -17.56
CA ALA A 284 9.27 4.84 -18.69
C ALA A 284 9.47 4.12 -20.03
N GLU A 285 10.52 3.32 -20.17
CA GLU A 285 10.76 2.49 -21.37
C GLU A 285 9.75 1.35 -21.48
N TYR A 286 9.36 0.75 -20.34
CA TYR A 286 8.28 -0.22 -20.26
C TYR A 286 6.95 0.35 -20.75
N PHE A 287 6.59 1.55 -20.29
CA PHE A 287 5.41 2.26 -20.78
C PHE A 287 5.49 2.51 -22.30
N LEU A 288 6.64 2.99 -22.79
CA LEU A 288 6.86 3.27 -24.20
C LEU A 288 6.61 2.02 -25.06
N GLN A 289 7.20 0.88 -24.70
CA GLN A 289 7.07 -0.37 -25.45
C GLN A 289 5.63 -0.90 -25.45
N HIS A 290 4.94 -0.82 -24.31
CA HIS A 290 3.52 -1.17 -24.21
C HIS A 290 2.66 -0.27 -25.08
N PHE A 291 2.84 1.04 -24.99
CA PHE A 291 2.02 1.98 -25.77
C PHE A 291 2.27 1.84 -27.28
N GLN A 292 3.52 1.62 -27.71
CA GLN A 292 3.81 1.29 -29.12
C GLN A 292 3.10 0.01 -29.57
N SER A 293 3.10 -1.03 -28.74
CA SER A 293 2.40 -2.29 -29.05
C SER A 293 0.89 -2.07 -29.17
N VAL A 294 0.30 -1.30 -28.26
CA VAL A 294 -1.13 -0.96 -28.30
C VAL A 294 -1.49 -0.10 -29.51
N LEU A 295 -0.67 0.91 -29.85
CA LEU A 295 -0.85 1.73 -31.04
C LEU A 295 -0.82 0.89 -32.33
N ALA A 296 0.16 -0.02 -32.44
CA ALA A 296 0.26 -0.94 -33.58
C ALA A 296 -0.97 -1.87 -33.69
N ALA A 297 -1.45 -2.41 -32.58
CA ALA A 297 -2.67 -3.23 -32.53
C ALA A 297 -3.92 -2.46 -32.99
N GLU A 298 -3.99 -1.15 -32.74
CA GLU A 298 -5.08 -0.27 -33.18
C GLU A 298 -4.87 0.27 -34.61
N GLY A 299 -3.78 -0.12 -35.31
CA GLY A 299 -3.46 0.29 -36.66
C GLY A 299 -2.86 1.68 -36.78
N ILE A 300 -2.18 2.14 -35.75
CA ILE A 300 -1.42 3.39 -35.71
C ILE A 300 0.06 3.06 -35.78
N SER A 301 0.73 3.50 -36.87
CA SER A 301 2.18 3.29 -37.02
C SER A 301 2.98 4.40 -36.31
N VAL A 302 4.08 4.02 -35.69
CA VAL A 302 5.03 4.94 -35.06
C VAL A 302 6.40 4.75 -35.67
N VAL A 303 6.98 5.82 -36.27
CA VAL A 303 8.29 5.75 -36.94
C VAL A 303 9.43 5.81 -35.95
N LYS A 304 9.37 6.76 -35.02
CA LYS A 304 10.35 6.93 -33.94
C LYS A 304 9.65 7.15 -32.63
N ALA A 305 10.23 6.64 -31.55
CA ALA A 305 9.75 6.89 -30.21
C ALA A 305 10.94 7.10 -29.24
N SER A 306 10.74 7.91 -28.22
CA SER A 306 11.76 8.16 -27.21
C SER A 306 11.11 8.60 -25.88
N VAL A 307 11.74 8.23 -24.79
CA VAL A 307 11.47 8.81 -23.47
C VAL A 307 12.13 10.18 -23.40
N VAL A 308 11.44 11.15 -22.81
CA VAL A 308 11.93 12.52 -22.57
C VAL A 308 11.52 12.95 -21.15
N SER A 309 12.24 13.92 -20.63
CA SER A 309 11.92 14.56 -19.34
C SER A 309 11.75 16.06 -19.58
N ASN A 310 10.61 16.44 -20.15
CA ASN A 310 10.30 17.82 -20.48
C ASN A 310 9.00 18.26 -19.76
N VAL A 311 9.06 19.35 -19.03
CA VAL A 311 7.94 19.88 -18.22
C VAL A 311 7.18 20.98 -18.99
N GLY A 312 6.95 20.89 -20.27
CA GLY A 312 6.27 21.97 -20.97
C GLY A 312 5.37 21.48 -22.11
N THR A 313 4.07 21.70 -21.98
CA THR A 313 3.07 21.50 -23.04
C THR A 313 2.52 22.82 -23.56
N THR A 314 3.24 23.93 -23.39
CA THR A 314 2.78 25.28 -23.74
C THR A 314 2.45 25.35 -25.25
N GLY A 315 1.18 25.63 -25.58
CA GLY A 315 0.70 25.73 -26.96
C GLY A 315 0.36 24.39 -27.64
N GLU A 316 0.59 23.24 -26.99
CA GLU A 316 0.19 21.92 -27.50
C GLU A 316 -1.30 21.66 -27.21
N ARG A 317 -2.01 21.08 -28.20
CA ARG A 317 -3.42 20.69 -28.04
C ARG A 317 -3.54 19.25 -27.57
N GLU A 318 -4.26 19.04 -26.48
CA GLU A 318 -4.64 17.69 -26.03
C GLU A 318 -5.54 17.01 -27.06
N VAL A 319 -5.19 15.79 -27.46
CA VAL A 319 -5.90 14.99 -28.47
C VAL A 319 -6.46 13.68 -27.90
N ALA A 320 -5.96 13.21 -26.78
CA ALA A 320 -6.53 12.08 -26.06
C ALA A 320 -6.20 12.20 -24.57
N ALA A 321 -7.05 11.66 -23.72
CA ALA A 321 -6.75 11.58 -22.29
C ALA A 321 -7.55 10.46 -21.62
N VAL A 322 -7.00 9.97 -20.49
CA VAL A 322 -7.68 9.09 -19.54
C VAL A 322 -7.46 9.63 -18.12
N GLU A 323 -8.35 9.25 -17.23
CA GLU A 323 -8.28 9.65 -15.84
C GLU A 323 -8.31 8.42 -14.93
N SER A 324 -7.63 8.54 -13.78
CA SER A 324 -7.73 7.55 -12.71
C SER A 324 -9.16 7.46 -12.17
N PRO A 325 -9.50 6.41 -11.42
CA PRO A 325 -10.62 6.48 -10.48
C PRO A 325 -10.49 7.69 -9.56
N PRO A 326 -11.58 8.15 -8.90
CA PRO A 326 -11.49 9.24 -7.93
C PRO A 326 -10.58 8.88 -6.76
N LEU A 327 -10.02 9.88 -6.09
CA LEU A 327 -9.10 9.69 -4.95
C LEU A 327 -9.71 8.78 -3.88
N SER A 328 -11.01 8.88 -3.63
CA SER A 328 -11.71 7.99 -2.70
C SER A 328 -11.49 6.49 -2.99
N VAL A 329 -11.37 6.09 -4.26
CA VAL A 329 -11.08 4.71 -4.68
C VAL A 329 -9.57 4.42 -4.58
N LEU A 330 -8.69 5.36 -4.97
CA LEU A 330 -7.24 5.19 -4.84
C LEU A 330 -6.83 5.02 -3.37
N LEU A 331 -7.53 5.68 -2.43
CA LEU A 331 -7.28 5.52 -0.99
C LEU A 331 -7.62 4.11 -0.49
N VAL A 332 -8.62 3.45 -1.07
CA VAL A 332 -8.97 2.07 -0.72
C VAL A 332 -7.79 1.15 -1.05
N GLU A 333 -7.24 1.23 -2.24
CA GLU A 333 -6.06 0.44 -2.64
C GLU A 333 -4.86 0.77 -1.75
N THR A 334 -4.61 2.06 -1.49
CA THR A 334 -3.50 2.51 -0.63
C THR A 334 -3.58 1.93 0.78
N ASN A 335 -4.77 1.94 1.40
CA ASN A 335 -4.92 1.58 2.81
C ASN A 335 -5.29 0.11 3.00
N GLN A 336 -6.25 -0.44 2.23
CA GLN A 336 -6.72 -1.82 2.42
C GLN A 336 -5.69 -2.85 1.97
N GLU A 337 -5.10 -2.69 0.79
CA GLU A 337 -4.05 -3.58 0.29
C GLU A 337 -2.64 -3.14 0.72
N SER A 338 -2.55 -1.98 1.39
CA SER A 338 -1.27 -1.43 1.89
C SER A 338 -0.27 -1.09 0.78
N ASN A 339 -0.77 -0.67 -0.38
CA ASN A 339 0.02 -0.46 -1.59
C ASN A 339 0.99 0.72 -1.41
N ASN A 340 2.30 0.45 -1.53
CA ASN A 340 3.35 1.46 -1.36
C ASN A 340 3.40 2.42 -2.54
N LEU A 341 3.32 1.89 -3.77
CA LEU A 341 3.37 2.71 -4.98
C LEU A 341 2.25 3.76 -4.99
N TYR A 342 1.03 3.37 -4.60
CA TYR A 342 -0.09 4.31 -4.49
C TYR A 342 0.19 5.41 -3.44
N ALA A 343 0.72 5.03 -2.29
CA ALA A 343 1.06 6.01 -1.25
C ALA A 343 2.12 7.01 -1.71
N GLU A 344 3.17 6.54 -2.37
CA GLU A 344 4.25 7.38 -2.90
C GLU A 344 3.77 8.26 -4.07
N SER A 345 2.93 7.72 -4.96
CA SER A 345 2.31 8.52 -6.02
C SER A 345 1.43 9.63 -5.45
N LEU A 346 0.60 9.33 -4.45
CA LEU A 346 -0.23 10.33 -3.78
C LEU A 346 0.61 11.38 -3.07
N LEU A 347 1.71 10.98 -2.41
CA LEU A 347 2.65 11.93 -1.80
C LEU A 347 3.19 12.92 -2.84
N ARG A 348 3.74 12.41 -3.96
CA ARG A 348 4.27 13.26 -5.04
C ARG A 348 3.18 14.11 -5.70
N THR A 349 1.95 13.60 -5.78
CA THR A 349 0.81 14.34 -6.34
C THR A 349 0.45 15.58 -5.51
N LEU A 350 0.77 15.61 -4.22
CA LEU A 350 0.57 16.79 -3.37
C LEU A 350 1.32 18.03 -3.88
N GLN A 351 2.41 17.87 -4.65
CA GLN A 351 3.11 19.00 -5.30
C GLN A 351 2.17 19.86 -6.16
N ALA A 352 1.09 19.26 -6.71
CA ALA A 352 0.15 19.99 -7.57
C ALA A 352 -0.63 21.06 -6.80
N SER A 353 -0.72 20.95 -5.48
CA SER A 353 -1.39 21.91 -4.59
C SER A 353 -0.41 22.81 -3.82
N ALA A 354 0.89 22.56 -3.91
CA ALA A 354 1.89 23.38 -3.25
C ALA A 354 1.93 24.79 -3.86
N GLU A 355 1.93 25.81 -3.02
CA GLU A 355 2.24 27.16 -3.45
C GLU A 355 3.71 27.23 -3.86
N ARG A 356 3.98 27.33 -5.17
CA ARG A 356 5.34 27.52 -5.66
C ARG A 356 5.85 28.88 -5.24
N SER A 357 6.84 28.89 -4.35
CA SER A 357 7.62 30.11 -4.12
C SER A 357 8.25 30.56 -5.44
N PRO A 358 8.29 31.87 -5.75
CA PRO A 358 9.01 32.37 -6.92
C PRO A 358 10.48 31.95 -6.98
N ASP A 359 11.06 31.64 -5.83
CA ASP A 359 12.48 31.22 -5.67
C ASP A 359 12.64 29.69 -5.58
N ALA A 360 11.55 28.91 -5.72
CA ALA A 360 11.64 27.45 -5.73
C ALA A 360 12.39 26.99 -6.98
N ASP A 361 13.46 26.20 -6.78
CA ASP A 361 14.17 25.56 -7.88
C ASP A 361 13.20 24.69 -8.68
N ALA A 362 13.14 24.91 -9.99
CA ALA A 362 12.28 24.16 -10.89
C ALA A 362 12.59 22.65 -10.88
N ASN A 363 13.75 22.26 -10.34
CA ASN A 363 14.22 20.88 -10.23
C ASN A 363 14.07 20.29 -8.82
N SER A 364 13.31 20.95 -7.91
CA SER A 364 13.08 20.40 -6.57
C SER A 364 12.41 19.03 -6.65
N ASP A 365 12.87 18.08 -5.84
CA ASP A 365 12.33 16.72 -5.80
C ASP A 365 10.83 16.73 -5.43
N SER A 366 10.03 16.06 -6.24
CA SER A 366 8.58 15.98 -6.07
C SER A 366 8.18 15.27 -4.77
N ALA A 367 9.01 14.36 -4.26
CA ALA A 367 8.78 13.71 -2.97
C ALA A 367 9.00 14.69 -1.82
N ASP A 368 10.07 15.52 -1.88
CA ASP A 368 10.34 16.54 -0.86
C ASP A 368 9.24 17.61 -0.81
N ILE A 369 8.79 18.08 -1.98
CA ILE A 369 7.64 19.00 -2.07
C ILE A 369 6.40 18.34 -1.46
N GLY A 370 6.14 17.08 -1.79
CA GLY A 370 5.03 16.30 -1.25
C GLY A 370 5.09 16.14 0.27
N LEU A 371 6.27 15.87 0.84
CA LEU A 371 6.48 15.76 2.29
C LEU A 371 6.23 17.09 3.01
N ASN A 372 6.69 18.20 2.43
CA ASN A 372 6.46 19.52 2.97
C ASN A 372 4.97 19.88 2.95
N GLU A 373 4.27 19.61 1.84
CA GLU A 373 2.83 19.84 1.70
C GLU A 373 2.01 18.96 2.63
N LEU A 374 2.42 17.69 2.81
CA LEU A 374 1.84 16.78 3.80
C LEU A 374 1.97 17.36 5.21
N LYS A 375 3.18 17.82 5.58
CA LYS A 375 3.44 18.42 6.90
C LYS A 375 2.59 19.67 7.12
N ALA A 376 2.51 20.56 6.13
CA ALA A 376 1.68 21.75 6.17
C ALA A 376 0.19 21.41 6.35
N THR A 377 -0.33 20.48 5.55
CA THR A 377 -1.75 20.06 5.59
C THR A 377 -2.12 19.42 6.93
N LEU A 378 -1.26 18.56 7.50
CA LEU A 378 -1.51 17.96 8.80
C LEU A 378 -1.40 18.99 9.94
N THR A 379 -0.51 19.96 9.83
CA THR A 379 -0.41 21.08 10.79
C THR A 379 -1.67 21.95 10.76
N GLU A 380 -2.20 22.26 9.57
CA GLU A 380 -3.48 22.95 9.40
C GLU A 380 -4.65 22.15 9.99
N LEU A 381 -4.59 20.83 9.91
CA LEU A 381 -5.57 19.96 10.54
C LEU A 381 -5.48 19.98 12.06
N GLY A 382 -4.32 20.35 12.62
CA GLY A 382 -4.04 20.44 14.04
C GLY A 382 -3.15 19.33 14.59
N VAL A 383 -2.49 18.54 13.72
CA VAL A 383 -1.50 17.54 14.12
C VAL A 383 -0.20 18.27 14.47
N ASP A 384 0.40 17.91 15.61
CA ASP A 384 1.67 18.48 16.07
C ASP A 384 2.81 18.12 15.08
N PRO A 385 3.40 19.10 14.36
CA PRO A 385 4.44 18.86 13.37
C PRO A 385 5.75 18.30 13.92
N GLU A 386 5.97 18.37 15.25
CA GLU A 386 7.15 17.81 15.92
C GLU A 386 6.93 16.36 16.38
N SER A 387 5.72 15.83 16.19
CA SER A 387 5.37 14.47 16.61
C SER A 387 5.69 13.40 15.57
N TYR A 388 6.19 13.79 14.39
CA TYR A 388 6.62 12.87 13.32
C TYR A 388 7.68 13.49 12.40
N VAL A 389 8.48 12.62 11.78
CA VAL A 389 9.41 12.90 10.68
C VAL A 389 9.21 11.83 9.64
N LEU A 390 8.87 12.21 8.42
CA LEU A 390 8.68 11.27 7.31
C LEU A 390 9.80 11.41 6.28
N ALA A 391 10.26 10.28 5.76
CA ALA A 391 11.21 10.15 4.66
C ALA A 391 10.55 9.61 3.39
N ASP A 392 9.33 9.08 3.51
CA ASP A 392 8.49 8.60 2.41
C ASP A 392 7.00 8.66 2.76
N GLY A 393 6.15 8.40 1.79
CA GLY A 393 4.69 8.37 1.97
C GLY A 393 4.13 7.01 2.37
N SER A 394 4.88 5.95 2.14
CA SER A 394 4.43 4.56 2.29
C SER A 394 4.73 3.95 3.65
N GLY A 395 5.78 4.41 4.31
CA GLY A 395 6.33 3.82 5.51
C GLY A 395 7.29 2.66 5.24
N LEU A 396 7.79 2.50 4.02
CA LEU A 396 8.79 1.50 3.68
C LEU A 396 10.16 1.91 4.26
N SER A 397 10.47 3.20 4.21
CA SER A 397 11.69 3.74 4.80
C SER A 397 11.74 3.54 6.31
N ARG A 398 12.86 2.99 6.79
CA ARG A 398 13.15 2.88 8.23
C ARG A 398 13.55 4.21 8.88
N GLN A 399 13.74 5.26 8.08
CA GLN A 399 14.00 6.61 8.55
C GLN A 399 12.73 7.37 8.92
N ASN A 400 11.54 6.83 8.62
CA ASN A 400 10.29 7.36 9.14
C ASN A 400 10.24 7.22 10.67
N LEU A 401 9.94 8.31 11.35
CA LEU A 401 9.80 8.39 12.79
C LEU A 401 8.46 9.01 13.13
N VAL A 402 7.57 8.26 13.77
CA VAL A 402 6.21 8.71 14.09
C VAL A 402 5.85 8.29 15.51
N SER A 403 5.27 9.20 16.27
CA SER A 403 4.75 8.87 17.60
C SER A 403 3.36 8.24 17.49
N PRO A 404 2.98 7.32 18.38
CA PRO A 404 1.59 6.85 18.51
C PRO A 404 0.59 8.00 18.63
N LYS A 405 0.99 9.10 19.29
CA LYS A 405 0.19 10.33 19.44
C LYS A 405 -0.09 11.00 18.10
N ALA A 406 0.91 11.12 17.22
CA ALA A 406 0.72 11.70 15.88
C ALA A 406 -0.35 10.94 15.09
N ILE A 407 -0.28 9.61 15.09
CA ILE A 407 -1.24 8.76 14.39
C ILE A 407 -2.64 8.88 15.00
N ALA A 408 -2.77 8.74 16.33
CA ALA A 408 -4.05 8.84 17.01
C ALA A 408 -4.67 10.24 16.82
N GLN A 409 -3.86 11.29 16.86
CA GLN A 409 -4.27 12.67 16.62
C GLN A 409 -4.77 12.86 15.19
N THR A 410 -4.05 12.37 14.19
CA THR A 410 -4.49 12.40 12.78
C THR A 410 -5.83 11.71 12.60
N LEU A 411 -5.98 10.49 13.12
CA LEU A 411 -7.22 9.73 13.08
C LEU A 411 -8.38 10.48 13.76
N LYS A 412 -8.15 11.07 14.91
CA LYS A 412 -9.15 11.81 15.69
C LYS A 412 -9.60 13.09 14.99
N LEU A 413 -8.67 13.82 14.41
CA LEU A 413 -8.96 15.08 13.72
C LEU A 413 -9.65 14.87 12.38
N ILE A 414 -9.20 13.91 11.55
CA ILE A 414 -9.87 13.61 10.28
C ILE A 414 -11.30 13.09 10.50
N ALA A 415 -11.56 12.38 11.60
CA ALA A 415 -12.90 11.91 11.97
C ALA A 415 -13.90 13.04 12.27
N GLN A 416 -13.42 14.27 12.47
CA GLN A 416 -14.26 15.47 12.73
C GLN A 416 -14.46 16.32 11.47
N THR A 417 -13.91 15.91 10.33
CA THR A 417 -14.03 16.64 9.07
C THR A 417 -15.14 16.05 8.18
N LYS A 418 -15.47 16.75 7.11
CA LYS A 418 -16.43 16.23 6.09
C LYS A 418 -15.90 15.01 5.35
N GLU A 419 -14.60 14.80 5.36
CA GLU A 419 -13.92 13.66 4.74
C GLU A 419 -13.95 12.36 5.58
N ALA A 420 -14.44 12.42 6.82
CA ALA A 420 -14.42 11.33 7.80
C ALA A 420 -14.95 9.98 7.26
N ALA A 421 -16.08 10.03 6.54
CA ALA A 421 -16.70 8.82 6.01
C ALA A 421 -15.84 8.16 4.92
N VAL A 422 -15.30 8.95 3.99
CA VAL A 422 -14.41 8.48 2.90
C VAL A 422 -13.12 7.91 3.49
N TYR A 423 -12.52 8.63 4.44
CA TYR A 423 -11.29 8.19 5.07
C TYR A 423 -11.46 6.85 5.81
N ARG A 424 -12.51 6.71 6.63
CA ARG A 424 -12.80 5.46 7.33
C ARG A 424 -13.11 4.30 6.39
N ALA A 425 -13.84 4.56 5.29
CA ALA A 425 -14.16 3.52 4.29
C ALA A 425 -12.91 3.01 3.57
N SER A 426 -11.83 3.79 3.52
CA SER A 426 -10.57 3.36 2.91
C SER A 426 -9.77 2.38 3.79
N LEU A 427 -10.08 2.24 5.08
CA LEU A 427 -9.32 1.39 5.99
C LEU A 427 -9.73 -0.09 5.90
N PRO A 428 -8.81 -1.04 6.13
CA PRO A 428 -9.13 -2.45 6.32
C PRO A 428 -10.14 -2.67 7.44
N VAL A 429 -11.07 -3.61 7.24
CA VAL A 429 -12.09 -4.00 8.22
C VAL A 429 -11.81 -5.41 8.72
N ALA A 430 -11.73 -5.57 10.05
CA ALA A 430 -11.46 -6.85 10.70
C ALA A 430 -12.43 -7.95 10.25
N GLY A 431 -11.88 -9.09 9.80
CA GLY A 431 -12.65 -10.25 9.33
C GLY A 431 -13.42 -10.03 8.02
N ILE A 432 -13.20 -8.89 7.29
CA ILE A 432 -13.96 -8.52 6.10
C ILE A 432 -13.07 -8.13 4.92
N SER A 433 -12.19 -7.14 5.07
CA SER A 433 -11.46 -6.57 3.92
C SER A 433 -10.00 -6.29 4.20
N GLY A 434 -9.24 -6.09 3.12
CA GLY A 434 -7.86 -5.69 3.11
C GLY A 434 -6.94 -6.59 3.94
N THR A 435 -5.91 -6.03 4.53
CA THR A 435 -4.93 -6.74 5.37
C THR A 435 -5.52 -7.33 6.66
N LEU A 436 -6.75 -6.97 7.02
CA LEU A 436 -7.46 -7.52 8.18
C LEU A 436 -8.50 -8.60 7.84
N ARG A 437 -8.69 -8.96 6.56
CA ARG A 437 -9.72 -9.92 6.12
C ARG A 437 -9.64 -11.30 6.80
N ARG A 438 -8.46 -11.72 7.22
CA ARG A 438 -8.23 -13.01 7.90
C ARG A 438 -7.90 -12.87 9.38
N ARG A 439 -7.96 -11.64 9.93
CA ARG A 439 -7.69 -11.35 11.35
C ARG A 439 -9.01 -11.04 12.08
N PHE A 440 -9.09 -11.37 13.35
CA PHE A 440 -10.24 -11.13 14.24
C PHE A 440 -11.52 -11.86 13.82
N ASN A 441 -11.46 -12.91 13.01
CA ASN A 441 -12.62 -13.72 12.65
C ASN A 441 -13.23 -14.35 13.90
N ASN A 442 -14.57 -14.35 13.98
CA ASN A 442 -15.34 -14.90 15.11
C ASN A 442 -15.01 -14.23 16.45
N THR A 443 -14.62 -12.96 16.46
CA THR A 443 -14.39 -12.15 17.66
C THR A 443 -15.30 -10.92 17.68
N ALA A 444 -15.37 -10.25 18.84
CA ALA A 444 -16.12 -8.99 18.97
C ALA A 444 -15.51 -7.82 18.14
N ALA A 445 -14.28 -7.95 17.66
CA ALA A 445 -13.65 -6.95 16.77
C ALA A 445 -14.08 -7.11 15.31
N GLN A 446 -14.60 -8.29 14.89
CA GLN A 446 -15.05 -8.52 13.52
C GLN A 446 -16.12 -7.51 13.11
N GLY A 447 -15.90 -6.79 12.01
CA GLY A 447 -16.78 -5.74 11.51
C GLY A 447 -16.75 -4.44 12.32
N ASN A 448 -16.23 -4.44 13.55
CA ASN A 448 -16.19 -3.30 14.46
C ASN A 448 -14.84 -2.56 14.47
N LEU A 449 -13.78 -3.19 13.98
CA LEU A 449 -12.43 -2.62 13.87
C LEU A 449 -12.15 -2.19 12.43
N GLN A 450 -11.78 -0.92 12.25
CA GLN A 450 -11.28 -0.36 10.99
C GLN A 450 -9.88 0.19 11.25
N ALA A 451 -8.83 -0.49 10.77
CA ALA A 451 -7.47 -0.16 11.15
C ALA A 451 -6.44 -0.48 10.07
N LYS A 452 -5.40 0.34 10.00
CA LYS A 452 -4.23 0.13 9.15
C LYS A 452 -3.20 -0.72 9.85
N THR A 453 -2.71 -1.73 9.17
CA THR A 453 -1.58 -2.55 9.60
C THR A 453 -0.25 -1.95 9.16
N GLY A 454 0.82 -2.24 9.88
CA GLY A 454 2.19 -1.95 9.49
C GLY A 454 3.10 -3.13 9.81
N THR A 455 4.03 -3.45 8.91
CA THR A 455 4.97 -4.56 9.09
C THR A 455 6.28 -4.28 8.36
N LEU A 456 7.39 -4.36 9.09
CA LEU A 456 8.76 -4.47 8.60
C LEU A 456 9.49 -5.47 9.49
N THR A 457 10.69 -5.88 9.12
CA THR A 457 11.50 -6.73 9.98
C THR A 457 11.71 -6.08 11.35
N GLY A 458 11.28 -6.76 12.42
CA GLY A 458 11.37 -6.26 13.80
C GLY A 458 10.36 -5.15 14.14
N VAL A 459 9.38 -4.87 13.27
CA VAL A 459 8.35 -3.84 13.43
C VAL A 459 6.97 -4.43 13.16
N SER A 460 6.00 -4.14 14.03
CA SER A 460 4.58 -4.42 13.78
C SER A 460 3.73 -3.27 14.32
N ALA A 461 2.70 -2.88 13.57
CA ALA A 461 1.82 -1.80 13.96
C ALA A 461 0.36 -2.07 13.59
N LEU A 462 -0.54 -1.49 14.37
CA LEU A 462 -1.98 -1.45 14.10
C LEU A 462 -2.57 -0.19 14.71
N SER A 463 -3.20 0.64 13.87
CA SER A 463 -3.80 1.90 14.32
C SER A 463 -5.10 2.17 13.57
N GLY A 464 -6.11 2.70 14.27
CA GLY A 464 -7.41 2.94 13.66
C GLY A 464 -8.51 3.19 14.68
N TYR A 465 -9.71 2.79 14.29
CA TYR A 465 -10.96 2.99 15.03
C TYR A 465 -11.55 1.65 15.48
N LEU A 466 -12.08 1.61 16.68
CA LEU A 466 -12.79 0.46 17.20
C LEU A 466 -14.17 0.89 17.78
N ASN A 467 -15.23 0.35 17.22
CA ASN A 467 -16.56 0.47 17.81
C ASN A 467 -16.70 -0.58 18.91
N VAL A 468 -16.82 -0.14 20.16
CA VAL A 468 -16.99 -1.03 21.31
C VAL A 468 -18.46 -1.10 21.70
N PRO A 469 -19.12 -2.28 21.62
CA PRO A 469 -20.58 -2.38 21.80
C PRO A 469 -21.11 -1.85 23.15
N SER A 470 -20.34 -2.01 24.21
CA SER A 470 -20.74 -1.63 25.60
C SER A 470 -19.97 -0.41 26.12
N TYR A 471 -19.31 0.32 25.24
CA TYR A 471 -18.53 1.51 25.56
C TYR A 471 -18.61 2.52 24.41
N GLN A 472 -17.93 3.64 24.52
CA GLN A 472 -17.83 4.59 23.43
C GLN A 472 -16.82 4.14 22.37
N PRO A 473 -16.94 4.61 21.10
CA PRO A 473 -15.94 4.35 20.09
C PRO A 473 -14.54 4.82 20.52
N LEU A 474 -13.54 4.07 20.10
CA LEU A 474 -12.13 4.34 20.42
C LEU A 474 -11.34 4.68 19.17
N VAL A 475 -10.31 5.51 19.33
CA VAL A 475 -9.17 5.66 18.46
C VAL A 475 -7.95 5.10 19.15
N PHE A 476 -7.09 4.38 18.42
CA PHE A 476 -5.90 3.81 19.01
C PHE A 476 -4.73 3.76 18.02
N SER A 477 -3.51 3.75 18.55
CA SER A 477 -2.29 3.47 17.83
C SER A 477 -1.41 2.54 18.69
N ILE A 478 -1.03 1.39 18.13
CA ILE A 478 -0.14 0.42 18.75
C ILE A 478 1.01 0.18 17.77
N ILE A 479 2.25 0.46 18.20
CA ILE A 479 3.46 0.29 17.40
C ILE A 479 4.48 -0.49 18.23
N VAL A 480 5.03 -1.54 17.65
CA VAL A 480 6.08 -2.38 18.25
C VAL A 480 7.32 -2.30 17.40
N ASN A 481 8.44 -1.99 18.03
CA ASN A 481 9.75 -1.90 17.38
C ASN A 481 10.80 -2.74 18.11
N GLN A 482 11.96 -2.92 17.48
CA GLN A 482 13.14 -3.54 18.07
C GLN A 482 12.87 -4.95 18.63
N SER A 483 12.19 -5.79 17.85
CA SER A 483 11.87 -7.17 18.22
C SER A 483 12.63 -8.17 17.35
N ASP A 484 13.12 -9.23 17.99
CA ASP A 484 13.68 -10.42 17.36
C ASP A 484 12.62 -11.50 17.10
N GLN A 485 11.39 -11.26 17.54
CA GLN A 485 10.29 -12.20 17.39
C GLN A 485 9.70 -12.19 15.97
N SER A 486 9.06 -13.30 15.62
CA SER A 486 8.34 -13.39 14.35
C SER A 486 7.21 -12.35 14.27
N THR A 487 6.91 -11.91 13.05
CA THR A 487 5.78 -11.01 12.78
C THR A 487 4.47 -11.56 13.35
N GLU A 488 4.27 -12.87 13.27
CA GLU A 488 3.06 -13.53 13.79
C GLU A 488 2.95 -13.38 15.32
N THR A 489 4.04 -13.58 16.06
CA THR A 489 4.08 -13.40 17.54
C THR A 489 3.70 -11.96 17.92
N LEU A 490 4.24 -10.97 17.20
CA LEU A 490 3.93 -9.56 17.47
C LEU A 490 2.47 -9.22 17.13
N ARG A 491 1.96 -9.74 16.00
CA ARG A 491 0.56 -9.57 15.59
C ARG A 491 -0.40 -10.16 16.62
N GLN A 492 -0.13 -11.37 17.12
CA GLN A 492 -0.95 -12.01 18.15
C GLN A 492 -1.03 -11.16 19.42
N ALA A 493 0.09 -10.60 19.88
CA ALA A 493 0.09 -9.72 21.04
C ALA A 493 -0.69 -8.42 20.80
N ILE A 494 -0.58 -7.81 19.63
CA ILE A 494 -1.37 -6.63 19.25
C ILE A 494 -2.86 -7.00 19.18
N ASP A 495 -3.22 -8.13 18.56
CA ASP A 495 -4.60 -8.60 18.42
C ASP A 495 -5.24 -8.82 19.80
N GLU A 496 -4.49 -9.39 20.73
CA GLU A 496 -4.97 -9.60 22.09
C GLU A 496 -5.25 -8.27 22.83
N ILE A 497 -4.38 -7.26 22.66
CA ILE A 497 -4.65 -5.92 23.18
C ILE A 497 -5.96 -5.36 22.60
N VAL A 498 -6.17 -5.47 21.29
CA VAL A 498 -7.43 -5.02 20.66
C VAL A 498 -8.63 -5.78 21.20
N LEU A 499 -8.51 -7.08 21.46
CA LEU A 499 -9.59 -7.89 22.05
C LEU A 499 -9.89 -7.48 23.51
N LEU A 500 -8.90 -7.01 24.27
CA LEU A 500 -9.16 -6.41 25.58
C LEU A 500 -10.03 -5.14 25.44
N LEU A 501 -9.78 -4.31 24.42
CA LEU A 501 -10.58 -3.10 24.17
C LEU A 501 -12.04 -3.43 23.87
N THR A 502 -12.33 -4.52 23.14
CA THR A 502 -13.72 -4.92 22.85
C THR A 502 -14.53 -5.32 24.08
N ARG A 503 -13.86 -5.58 25.21
CA ARG A 503 -14.47 -5.99 26.49
C ARG A 503 -14.80 -4.81 27.40
N LEU A 504 -14.41 -3.58 27.01
CA LEU A 504 -14.68 -2.39 27.81
C LEU A 504 -16.18 -2.14 27.97
N ARG A 505 -16.54 -1.70 29.20
CA ARG A 505 -17.89 -1.22 29.55
C ARG A 505 -17.76 0.00 30.47
N SER A 506 -18.84 0.79 30.53
CA SER A 506 -18.97 1.82 31.58
C SER A 506 -19.18 1.15 32.94
N CYS A 507 -18.42 1.52 33.92
CA CYS A 507 -18.49 1.00 35.30
C CYS A 507 -18.95 2.06 36.29
#